data_04349557863fccfd87fb6f53f0f66419
#
_entry.id   04349557863fccfd87fb6f53f0f66419
#
_cell.length_a   1.000
_cell.length_b   1.000
_cell.length_c   1.000
_cell.angle_alpha   90.00
_cell.angle_beta   90.00
_cell.angle_gamma   90.00
#
_symmetry.space_group_name_H-M   'P 1'
#
loop_
_entity.id
_entity.type
_entity.pdbx_description
1 polymer ?
#
loop_
_entity_poly.entity_id
_entity_poly.type
_entity_poly.pdbx_seq_one_letter_code
_entity_poly.pdbx_strand_id
1 'polypeptide(L)'
;PRSFDGPLFPTVDILQDGAVYANFGADLFTAGNLRQTKVFTITDEFNWNVGINKFMAGFQYEHTKAINGYMLGGAGYYVYSSWSDFVNDETPKAFAITHSNSPDMSQFLAELKFQQYSLYLQDEVSVSENFKVTGGLRFELPTYPSLKNNYNEEFAKLDFGGQHYSTDQLPGAKVSVSPRVGFNWDITGDRKYVLRGGTGLFVGRMPFVWLISAVGNSGVGQTTYYYTDAATAQYKPHFHANRDEILKDLYGGQTHSKVELPKDPTIIDKDLKMPSTWKTSLALDMRLPGDVNFTLEGIYSRDYNPVVITNRGYELQEAKLTLSPNDVRDTYKIYNSGRNVYLLENWKKGAYYYSISAQLRKNFDFGLDLSFAYTHSKSRSYSDGIGDQVTSAYKTNTYSVNGINEHELGYGTYVAPDRILATIGYKKEYGKHFATSVSLLYEGMQM
;
A
#
# COMPACT_ATOMS: atom_id res chain seq x y z
N PRO A 1 -17.99 5.54 7.90
CA PRO A 1 -17.34 4.91 9.03
C PRO A 1 -18.36 4.78 10.12
N ARG A 2 -18.72 3.55 10.44
CA ARG A 2 -19.66 3.29 11.52
C ARG A 2 -18.82 3.00 12.75
N SER A 3 -18.95 3.83 13.77
CA SER A 3 -18.57 3.50 15.14
C SER A 3 -19.40 2.27 15.59
N PHE A 4 -18.97 1.58 16.65
CA PHE A 4 -19.81 0.55 17.28
C PHE A 4 -21.04 1.16 18.02
N ASP A 5 -21.67 2.17 17.45
CA ASP A 5 -22.83 2.83 18.01
C ASP A 5 -24.05 1.92 17.80
N GLY A 6 -24.27 1.02 18.73
CA GLY A 6 -25.39 0.09 18.76
C GLY A 6 -24.98 -1.39 18.77
N PRO A 7 -25.88 -2.30 19.10
CA PRO A 7 -25.61 -3.73 19.14
C PRO A 7 -25.35 -4.25 17.74
N LEU A 8 -24.09 -4.59 17.44
CA LEU A 8 -23.71 -5.29 16.23
C LEU A 8 -23.87 -6.79 16.48
N PHE A 9 -24.66 -7.43 15.64
CA PHE A 9 -24.74 -8.89 15.61
C PHE A 9 -23.39 -9.46 15.13
N PRO A 10 -22.81 -10.48 15.81
CA PRO A 10 -21.53 -11.03 15.44
C PRO A 10 -21.56 -11.64 14.03
N THR A 11 -20.40 -11.76 13.43
CA THR A 11 -20.22 -12.55 12.21
C THR A 11 -20.31 -14.02 12.54
N VAL A 12 -21.11 -14.76 11.79
CA VAL A 12 -21.25 -16.23 11.94
C VAL A 12 -21.02 -16.89 10.61
N ASP A 13 -20.08 -17.84 10.57
CA ASP A 13 -19.84 -18.76 9.47
C ASP A 13 -20.30 -20.16 9.85
N ILE A 14 -21.17 -20.74 9.05
CA ILE A 14 -21.57 -22.15 9.16
C ILE A 14 -20.88 -22.93 8.04
N LEU A 15 -20.16 -23.96 8.40
CA LEU A 15 -19.47 -24.81 7.43
C LEU A 15 -20.34 -25.99 6.99
N GLN A 16 -20.14 -26.43 5.75
CA GLN A 16 -20.54 -27.70 5.22
C GLN A 16 -19.38 -28.27 4.40
N ASP A 17 -18.97 -29.49 4.67
CA ASP A 17 -17.82 -30.14 4.02
C ASP A 17 -16.52 -29.30 4.08
N GLY A 18 -16.35 -28.54 5.16
CA GLY A 18 -15.19 -27.70 5.41
C GLY A 18 -15.18 -26.33 4.71
N ALA A 19 -16.19 -26.06 3.87
CA ALA A 19 -16.38 -24.76 3.20
C ALA A 19 -17.50 -23.95 3.87
N VAL A 20 -17.45 -22.61 3.76
CA VAL A 20 -18.52 -21.74 4.27
C VAL A 20 -19.78 -21.97 3.43
N TYR A 21 -20.79 -22.52 4.07
CA TYR A 21 -22.12 -22.77 3.49
C TYR A 21 -23.07 -21.57 3.71
N ALA A 22 -23.04 -20.98 4.90
CA ALA A 22 -23.83 -19.80 5.24
C ALA A 22 -23.00 -18.81 6.02
N ASN A 23 -23.15 -17.53 5.68
CA ASN A 23 -22.53 -16.40 6.39
C ASN A 23 -23.60 -15.37 6.71
N PHE A 24 -23.63 -14.87 7.94
CA PHE A 24 -24.56 -13.81 8.36
C PHE A 24 -23.98 -12.98 9.51
N GLY A 25 -24.61 -11.84 9.77
CA GLY A 25 -24.19 -10.89 10.80
C GLY A 25 -23.36 -9.73 10.24
N ALA A 26 -22.54 -9.11 11.10
CA ALA A 26 -21.69 -8.00 10.72
C ALA A 26 -20.52 -8.48 9.85
N ASP A 27 -20.05 -7.67 8.91
CA ASP A 27 -18.83 -8.00 8.17
C ASP A 27 -17.60 -8.01 9.08
N LEU A 28 -16.80 -9.07 8.97
CA LEU A 28 -15.65 -9.35 9.84
C LEU A 28 -14.58 -8.25 9.84
N PHE A 29 -14.41 -7.55 8.71
CA PHE A 29 -13.31 -6.63 8.49
C PHE A 29 -13.74 -5.16 8.48
N THR A 30 -15.02 -4.86 8.21
CA THR A 30 -15.49 -3.49 8.03
C THR A 30 -16.25 -2.94 9.23
N ALA A 31 -16.79 -3.81 10.09
CA ALA A 31 -17.47 -3.37 11.30
C ALA A 31 -16.51 -2.58 12.22
N GLY A 32 -16.82 -1.33 12.49
CA GLY A 32 -16.00 -0.43 13.30
C GLY A 32 -14.68 0.03 12.66
N ASN A 33 -14.33 -0.39 11.45
CA ASN A 33 -13.07 -0.04 10.79
C ASN A 33 -13.09 1.42 10.31
N LEU A 34 -12.98 2.36 11.24
CA LEU A 34 -12.81 3.78 10.94
C LEU A 34 -11.44 4.01 10.31
N ARG A 35 -11.41 4.68 9.16
CA ARG A 35 -10.19 5.23 8.56
C ARG A 35 -10.36 6.74 8.40
N GLN A 36 -9.52 7.50 9.07
CA GLN A 36 -9.51 8.94 8.99
C GLN A 36 -8.08 9.45 8.82
N THR A 37 -7.89 10.34 7.86
CA THR A 37 -6.62 11.05 7.68
C THR A 37 -6.90 12.55 7.68
N LYS A 38 -6.21 13.28 8.55
CA LYS A 38 -6.22 14.74 8.61
C LYS A 38 -4.86 15.23 8.17
N VAL A 39 -4.84 16.08 7.14
CA VAL A 39 -3.60 16.65 6.59
C VAL A 39 -3.68 18.17 6.70
N PHE A 40 -2.61 18.74 7.23
CA PHE A 40 -2.36 20.18 7.24
C PHE A 40 -1.07 20.45 6.48
N THR A 41 -1.13 21.33 5.48
CA THR A 41 0.02 21.66 4.62
C THR A 41 0.20 23.16 4.57
N ILE A 42 1.46 23.60 4.71
CA ILE A 42 1.90 24.96 4.40
C ILE A 42 2.91 24.83 3.27
N THR A 43 2.72 25.62 2.22
CA THR A 43 3.66 25.69 1.10
C THR A 43 3.92 27.17 0.80
N ASP A 44 5.18 27.52 0.65
CA ASP A 44 5.62 28.81 0.17
C ASP A 44 6.58 28.61 -0.99
N GLU A 45 6.42 29.43 -2.04
CA GLU A 45 7.19 29.32 -3.27
C GLU A 45 7.55 30.71 -3.78
N PHE A 46 8.82 30.90 -4.03
CA PHE A 46 9.38 32.12 -4.59
C PHE A 46 9.95 31.85 -5.97
N ASN A 47 9.47 32.63 -6.96
CA ASN A 47 9.90 32.59 -8.34
C ASN A 47 10.56 33.92 -8.74
N TRP A 48 11.72 33.85 -9.43
CA TRP A 48 12.39 35.04 -9.96
C TRP A 48 13.11 34.73 -11.26
N ASN A 49 13.26 35.73 -12.11
CA ASN A 49 13.90 35.60 -13.41
C ASN A 49 15.17 36.46 -13.45
N VAL A 50 16.26 35.89 -13.96
CA VAL A 50 17.54 36.60 -14.16
C VAL A 50 18.13 36.14 -15.51
N GLY A 51 18.09 37.03 -16.49
CA GLY A 51 18.57 36.73 -17.84
C GLY A 51 17.81 35.57 -18.47
N ILE A 52 18.54 34.49 -18.79
CA ILE A 52 17.98 33.29 -19.39
C ILE A 52 17.46 32.27 -18.35
N ASN A 53 17.65 32.55 -17.06
CA ASN A 53 17.29 31.66 -15.96
C ASN A 53 15.94 32.06 -15.34
N LYS A 54 15.14 31.04 -15.02
CA LYS A 54 13.94 31.17 -14.22
C LYS A 54 14.06 30.27 -13.00
N PHE A 55 14.42 30.89 -11.87
CA PHE A 55 14.59 30.20 -10.62
C PHE A 55 13.28 30.02 -9.87
N MET A 56 13.18 28.92 -9.17
CA MET A 56 12.11 28.59 -8.23
C MET A 56 12.74 28.03 -6.97
N ALA A 57 12.42 28.59 -5.81
CA ALA A 57 12.78 28.04 -4.51
C ALA A 57 11.51 27.89 -3.67
N GLY A 58 11.41 26.83 -2.92
CA GLY A 58 10.21 26.64 -2.10
C GLY A 58 10.45 25.79 -0.87
N PHE A 59 9.55 25.96 0.08
CA PHE A 59 9.44 25.18 1.31
C PHE A 59 8.06 24.58 1.41
N GLN A 60 7.98 23.36 1.91
CA GLN A 60 6.71 22.72 2.24
C GLN A 60 6.82 22.02 3.60
N TYR A 61 5.85 22.28 4.45
CA TYR A 61 5.61 21.54 5.68
C TYR A 61 4.28 20.81 5.58
N GLU A 62 4.28 19.54 5.94
CA GLU A 62 3.06 18.74 6.04
C GLU A 62 3.00 18.07 7.41
N HIS A 63 1.84 18.15 8.03
CA HIS A 63 1.48 17.38 9.23
C HIS A 63 0.28 16.49 8.91
N THR A 64 0.48 15.18 9.04
CA THR A 64 -0.56 14.19 8.83
C THR A 64 -0.85 13.46 10.14
N LYS A 65 -2.14 13.38 10.50
CA LYS A 65 -2.65 12.54 11.55
C LYS A 65 -3.53 11.46 10.94
N ALA A 66 -3.10 10.20 11.04
CA ALA A 66 -3.86 9.04 10.61
C ALA A 66 -4.50 8.35 11.81
N ILE A 67 -5.76 7.94 11.67
CA ILE A 67 -6.54 7.21 12.68
C ILE A 67 -7.11 5.96 12.03
N ASN A 68 -6.98 4.82 12.71
CA ASN A 68 -7.57 3.56 12.28
C ASN A 68 -8.24 2.84 13.46
N GLY A 69 -9.47 2.43 13.26
CA GLY A 69 -10.26 1.70 14.24
C GLY A 69 -10.40 0.22 13.94
N TYR A 70 -9.49 -0.37 13.16
CA TYR A 70 -9.57 -1.77 12.78
C TYR A 70 -9.49 -2.69 13.99
N MET A 71 -10.50 -3.58 14.10
CA MET A 71 -10.61 -4.60 15.13
C MET A 71 -11.09 -5.89 14.48
N LEU A 72 -10.22 -6.90 14.38
CA LEU A 72 -10.59 -8.21 13.81
C LEU A 72 -11.70 -8.84 14.65
N GLY A 73 -12.83 -9.14 14.03
CA GLY A 73 -13.98 -9.68 14.73
C GLY A 73 -14.47 -8.77 15.85
N GLY A 74 -14.41 -7.44 15.67
CA GLY A 74 -14.79 -6.47 16.70
C GLY A 74 -16.23 -6.61 17.20
N ALA A 75 -17.14 -7.14 16.38
CA ALA A 75 -18.51 -7.49 16.78
C ALA A 75 -18.64 -8.90 17.38
N GLY A 76 -17.57 -9.71 17.34
CA GLY A 76 -17.56 -11.15 17.57
C GLY A 76 -17.55 -11.92 16.24
N TYR A 77 -16.83 -13.02 16.20
CA TYR A 77 -16.76 -13.93 15.06
C TYR A 77 -16.83 -15.37 15.51
N TYR A 78 -17.78 -16.12 14.98
CA TYR A 78 -18.00 -17.52 15.28
C TYR A 78 -17.93 -18.34 13.99
N VAL A 79 -17.28 -19.50 14.05
CA VAL A 79 -17.29 -20.50 12.98
C VAL A 79 -17.78 -21.82 13.55
N TYR A 80 -18.87 -22.34 13.04
CA TYR A 80 -19.44 -23.64 13.43
C TYR A 80 -19.21 -24.68 12.33
N SER A 81 -18.95 -25.94 12.74
CA SER A 81 -18.72 -27.02 11.79
C SER A 81 -19.97 -27.44 11.05
N SER A 82 -21.16 -27.17 11.61
CA SER A 82 -22.46 -27.46 10.99
C SER A 82 -23.53 -26.52 11.51
N TRP A 83 -24.67 -26.49 10.81
CA TRP A 83 -25.88 -25.79 11.27
C TRP A 83 -26.42 -26.36 12.57
N SER A 84 -26.32 -27.71 12.77
CA SER A 84 -26.72 -28.35 14.02
C SER A 84 -25.89 -27.86 15.20
N ASP A 85 -24.57 -27.69 15.02
CA ASP A 85 -23.69 -27.21 16.10
C ASP A 85 -24.08 -25.79 16.52
N PHE A 86 -24.43 -24.93 15.56
CA PHE A 86 -24.90 -23.57 15.86
C PHE A 86 -26.22 -23.57 16.62
N VAL A 87 -27.21 -24.36 16.18
CA VAL A 87 -28.54 -24.42 16.80
C VAL A 87 -28.49 -25.00 18.21
N ASN A 88 -27.60 -25.95 18.45
CA ASN A 88 -27.44 -26.58 19.76
C ASN A 88 -26.45 -25.86 20.68
N ASP A 89 -25.97 -24.68 20.27
CA ASP A 89 -24.95 -23.91 21.01
C ASP A 89 -23.70 -24.72 21.39
N GLU A 90 -23.24 -25.54 20.46
CA GLU A 90 -22.01 -26.29 20.63
C GLU A 90 -20.79 -25.35 20.55
N THR A 91 -19.65 -25.79 21.07
CA THR A 91 -18.42 -24.99 21.00
C THR A 91 -18.05 -24.70 19.56
N PRO A 92 -17.93 -23.42 19.15
CA PRO A 92 -17.54 -23.06 17.80
C PRO A 92 -16.15 -23.61 17.45
N LYS A 93 -15.96 -24.03 16.19
CA LYS A 93 -14.67 -24.50 15.67
C LYS A 93 -13.60 -23.40 15.73
N ALA A 94 -13.99 -22.17 15.44
CA ALA A 94 -13.14 -20.99 15.58
C ALA A 94 -13.92 -19.83 16.18
N PHE A 95 -13.21 -18.98 16.89
CA PHE A 95 -13.79 -17.78 17.51
C PHE A 95 -12.77 -16.65 17.55
N ALA A 96 -13.25 -15.42 17.37
CA ALA A 96 -12.45 -14.22 17.56
C ALA A 96 -13.29 -13.06 18.10
N ILE A 97 -12.72 -12.28 19.00
CA ILE A 97 -13.24 -10.98 19.40
C ILE A 97 -12.08 -10.05 19.76
N THR A 98 -12.14 -8.81 19.27
CA THR A 98 -11.17 -7.77 19.64
C THR A 98 -11.85 -6.68 20.45
N HIS A 99 -11.18 -6.23 21.51
CA HIS A 99 -11.60 -5.11 22.33
C HIS A 99 -10.42 -4.24 22.74
N SER A 100 -10.67 -3.00 23.14
CA SER A 100 -9.64 -2.15 23.71
C SER A 100 -9.22 -2.65 25.10
N ASN A 101 -8.00 -2.28 25.49
CA ASN A 101 -7.50 -2.51 26.85
C ASN A 101 -7.91 -1.36 27.81
N SER A 102 -8.87 -0.53 27.39
CA SER A 102 -9.51 0.46 28.28
C SER A 102 -10.49 -0.21 29.25
N PRO A 103 -10.80 0.41 30.40
CA PRO A 103 -11.71 -0.17 31.40
C PRO A 103 -13.12 -0.48 30.86
N ASP A 104 -13.61 0.25 29.86
CA ASP A 104 -14.91 0.04 29.22
C ASP A 104 -14.86 -0.95 28.05
N MET A 105 -13.67 -1.49 27.71
CA MET A 105 -13.44 -2.40 26.60
C MET A 105 -14.03 -1.92 25.26
N SER A 106 -14.17 -0.60 25.09
CA SER A 106 -14.73 0.05 23.91
C SER A 106 -13.85 -0.15 22.66
N GLN A 107 -14.14 0.57 21.59
CA GLN A 107 -13.32 0.52 20.39
C GLN A 107 -12.00 1.26 20.60
N PHE A 108 -10.87 0.61 20.28
CA PHE A 108 -9.57 1.26 20.21
C PHE A 108 -9.42 1.98 18.87
N LEU A 109 -8.92 3.21 18.92
CA LEU A 109 -8.56 4.00 17.75
C LEU A 109 -7.04 4.20 17.72
N ALA A 110 -6.35 3.41 16.92
CA ALA A 110 -4.93 3.59 16.69
C ALA A 110 -4.68 4.96 16.05
N GLU A 111 -3.69 5.69 16.54
CA GLU A 111 -3.31 7.00 16.03
C GLU A 111 -1.82 7.03 15.67
N LEU A 112 -1.52 7.55 14.48
CA LEU A 112 -0.16 7.81 14.02
C LEU A 112 -0.06 9.25 13.52
N LYS A 113 0.98 9.96 13.95
CA LYS A 113 1.35 11.28 13.42
C LYS A 113 2.57 11.15 12.54
N PHE A 114 2.58 11.91 11.47
CA PHE A 114 3.68 11.99 10.51
C PHE A 114 3.89 13.46 10.14
N GLN A 115 5.14 13.89 10.07
CA GLN A 115 5.50 15.22 9.63
C GLN A 115 6.54 15.13 8.53
N GLN A 116 6.45 16.01 7.55
CA GLN A 116 7.42 16.09 6.46
C GLN A 116 7.80 17.53 6.20
N TYR A 117 9.09 17.78 6.20
CA TYR A 117 9.70 19.05 5.82
C TYR A 117 10.35 18.87 4.46
N SER A 118 10.11 19.79 3.54
CA SER A 118 10.69 19.76 2.20
C SER A 118 11.23 21.12 1.83
N LEU A 119 12.44 21.13 1.24
CA LEU A 119 13.04 22.31 0.60
C LEU A 119 13.35 21.93 -0.83
N TYR A 120 13.13 22.83 -1.78
CA TYR A 120 13.47 22.60 -3.17
C TYR A 120 13.99 23.87 -3.86
N LEU A 121 14.88 23.64 -4.80
CA LEU A 121 15.44 24.67 -5.68
C LEU A 121 15.43 24.12 -7.11
N GLN A 122 14.98 24.93 -8.06
CA GLN A 122 14.94 24.60 -9.48
C GLN A 122 15.39 25.81 -10.29
N ASP A 123 16.07 25.56 -11.39
CA ASP A 123 16.36 26.52 -12.44
C ASP A 123 15.86 25.99 -13.79
N GLU A 124 15.10 26.79 -14.51
CA GLU A 124 14.77 26.59 -15.91
C GLU A 124 15.61 27.57 -16.75
N VAL A 125 16.54 27.03 -17.52
CA VAL A 125 17.43 27.78 -18.39
C VAL A 125 16.91 27.78 -19.82
N SER A 126 16.57 28.94 -20.38
CA SER A 126 16.28 29.10 -21.79
C SER A 126 17.59 29.27 -22.56
N VAL A 127 18.23 28.12 -22.91
CA VAL A 127 19.54 28.11 -23.61
C VAL A 127 19.43 28.78 -24.97
N SER A 128 18.30 28.61 -25.64
CA SER A 128 17.90 29.33 -26.87
C SER A 128 16.38 29.44 -26.90
N GLU A 129 15.84 30.14 -27.94
CA GLU A 129 14.39 30.23 -28.14
C GLU A 129 13.72 28.84 -28.27
N ASN A 130 14.48 27.87 -28.77
CA ASN A 130 14.01 26.50 -29.08
C ASN A 130 14.45 25.46 -28.09
N PHE A 131 15.37 25.76 -27.16
CA PHE A 131 15.93 24.77 -26.24
C PHE A 131 15.92 25.26 -24.79
N LYS A 132 15.24 24.48 -23.95
CA LYS A 132 15.15 24.70 -22.51
C LYS A 132 15.65 23.49 -21.75
N VAL A 133 16.36 23.75 -20.66
CA VAL A 133 16.81 22.75 -19.70
C VAL A 133 16.33 23.16 -18.32
N THR A 134 15.80 22.19 -17.57
CA THR A 134 15.38 22.39 -16.17
C THR A 134 16.21 21.48 -15.28
N GLY A 135 16.83 22.03 -14.24
CA GLY A 135 17.55 21.29 -13.22
C GLY A 135 17.03 21.64 -11.83
N GLY A 136 16.95 20.67 -10.93
CA GLY A 136 16.48 20.94 -9.59
C GLY A 136 16.89 19.90 -8.56
N LEU A 137 16.87 20.33 -7.31
CA LEU A 137 17.11 19.49 -6.13
C LEU A 137 15.96 19.66 -5.16
N ARG A 138 15.48 18.55 -4.60
CA ARG A 138 14.51 18.54 -3.51
C ARG A 138 15.06 17.74 -2.35
N PHE A 139 14.99 18.32 -1.15
CA PHE A 139 15.35 17.70 0.11
C PHE A 139 14.07 17.41 0.90
N GLU A 140 13.95 16.22 1.43
CA GLU A 140 12.77 15.78 2.18
C GLU A 140 13.20 15.12 3.47
N LEU A 141 12.64 15.58 4.59
CA LEU A 141 12.88 15.05 5.93
C LEU A 141 11.56 14.58 6.53
N PRO A 142 11.25 13.28 6.46
CA PRO A 142 10.16 12.69 7.20
C PRO A 142 10.52 12.56 8.68
N THR A 143 9.57 12.85 9.57
CA THR A 143 9.70 12.65 11.00
C THR A 143 8.45 12.00 11.57
N TYR A 144 8.66 11.23 12.62
CA TYR A 144 7.60 10.52 13.32
C TYR A 144 7.65 10.88 14.79
N PRO A 145 6.57 11.44 15.37
CA PRO A 145 6.47 11.60 16.81
C PRO A 145 6.53 10.27 17.53
N SER A 146 7.03 10.27 18.75
CA SER A 146 7.24 9.05 19.55
C SER A 146 5.97 8.24 19.77
N LEU A 147 6.08 6.92 19.71
CA LEU A 147 5.06 5.93 20.07
C LEU A 147 5.29 5.34 21.48
N LYS A 148 5.86 6.11 22.43
CA LYS A 148 6.19 5.60 23.77
C LYS A 148 5.04 4.90 24.47
N ASN A 149 3.80 5.34 24.26
CA ASN A 149 2.61 4.71 24.83
C ASN A 149 2.24 3.38 24.15
N ASN A 150 3.01 2.95 23.15
CA ASN A 150 2.80 1.70 22.41
C ASN A 150 3.85 0.62 22.75
N TYR A 151 4.70 0.87 23.73
CA TYR A 151 5.73 -0.06 24.16
C TYR A 151 5.14 -1.25 24.90
N ASN A 152 5.36 -2.46 24.38
CA ASN A 152 4.96 -3.73 25.01
C ASN A 152 6.21 -4.39 25.61
N GLU A 153 6.35 -4.31 26.93
CA GLU A 153 7.52 -4.77 27.66
C GLU A 153 7.73 -6.29 27.52
N GLU A 154 6.65 -7.06 27.59
CA GLU A 154 6.73 -8.52 27.48
C GLU A 154 7.14 -8.96 26.06
N PHE A 155 6.67 -8.26 25.05
CA PHE A 155 7.10 -8.50 23.67
C PHE A 155 8.58 -8.15 23.45
N ALA A 156 9.03 -7.04 24.02
CA ALA A 156 10.42 -6.59 23.87
C ALA A 156 11.45 -7.55 24.51
N LYS A 157 11.04 -8.39 25.46
CA LYS A 157 11.88 -9.44 26.09
C LYS A 157 12.07 -10.67 25.20
N LEU A 158 11.24 -10.85 24.16
CA LEU A 158 11.30 -12.04 23.32
C LEU A 158 12.54 -12.00 22.42
N ASP A 159 13.17 -13.18 22.30
CA ASP A 159 14.33 -13.37 21.42
C ASP A 159 13.92 -14.05 20.11
N PHE A 160 14.41 -13.50 18.99
CA PHE A 160 14.19 -13.97 17.64
C PHE A 160 15.54 -14.21 16.95
N GLY A 161 16.30 -15.19 17.43
CA GLY A 161 17.62 -15.51 16.90
C GLY A 161 18.69 -14.48 17.26
N GLY A 162 18.71 -14.02 18.50
CA GLY A 162 19.60 -12.94 18.97
C GLY A 162 19.11 -11.55 18.63
N GLN A 163 17.92 -11.41 18.03
CA GLN A 163 17.30 -10.12 17.73
C GLN A 163 16.12 -9.86 18.66
N HIS A 164 15.99 -8.63 19.10
CA HIS A 164 14.86 -8.13 19.89
C HIS A 164 14.18 -6.99 19.14
N TYR A 165 12.86 -6.95 19.21
CA TYR A 165 12.04 -5.94 18.53
C TYR A 165 11.19 -5.18 19.54
N SER A 166 10.84 -3.94 19.22
CA SER A 166 9.99 -3.11 20.07
C SER A 166 8.78 -2.60 19.30
N THR A 167 7.61 -2.64 19.95
CA THR A 167 6.33 -2.19 19.36
C THR A 167 6.21 -0.67 19.24
N ASP A 168 7.09 0.09 19.90
CA ASP A 168 7.17 1.56 19.79
C ASP A 168 8.27 2.04 18.82
N GLN A 169 8.90 1.10 18.09
CA GLN A 169 9.97 1.43 17.16
C GLN A 169 9.46 2.21 15.94
N LEU A 170 10.15 3.30 15.62
CA LEU A 170 9.88 4.14 14.46
C LEU A 170 11.17 4.39 13.67
N PRO A 171 11.07 4.68 12.37
CA PRO A 171 12.22 5.05 11.58
C PRO A 171 12.87 6.34 12.11
N GLY A 172 14.19 6.37 12.08
CA GLY A 172 14.93 7.60 12.33
C GLY A 172 14.68 8.66 11.26
N ALA A 173 14.72 9.92 11.62
CA ALA A 173 14.64 11.02 10.66
C ALA A 173 15.87 10.97 9.71
N LYS A 174 15.63 10.80 8.41
CA LYS A 174 16.67 10.71 7.38
C LYS A 174 16.33 11.64 6.22
N VAL A 175 17.25 12.52 5.86
CA VAL A 175 17.08 13.39 4.70
C VAL A 175 17.19 12.58 3.42
N SER A 176 16.20 12.71 2.55
CA SER A 176 16.24 12.22 1.18
C SER A 176 16.56 13.36 0.22
N VAL A 177 17.43 13.12 -0.76
CA VAL A 177 17.80 14.09 -1.79
C VAL A 177 17.29 13.59 -3.15
N SER A 178 16.50 14.41 -3.83
CA SER A 178 15.84 14.11 -5.10
C SER A 178 16.32 15.04 -6.20
N PRO A 179 17.42 14.69 -6.92
CA PRO A 179 17.87 15.43 -8.10
C PRO A 179 16.94 15.15 -9.27
N ARG A 180 16.69 16.19 -10.08
CA ARG A 180 15.85 16.13 -11.28
C ARG A 180 16.46 16.97 -12.39
N VAL A 181 16.47 16.45 -13.61
CA VAL A 181 16.86 17.17 -14.82
C VAL A 181 15.85 16.86 -15.92
N GLY A 182 15.47 17.88 -16.67
CA GLY A 182 14.60 17.76 -17.82
C GLY A 182 15.03 18.69 -18.92
N PHE A 183 14.58 18.42 -20.14
CA PHE A 183 14.79 19.30 -21.28
C PHE A 183 13.61 19.24 -22.26
N ASN A 184 13.46 20.33 -23.01
CA ASN A 184 12.55 20.42 -24.14
C ASN A 184 13.27 21.13 -25.28
N TRP A 185 13.34 20.49 -26.45
CA TRP A 185 14.04 20.99 -27.61
C TRP A 185 13.15 20.92 -28.86
N ASP A 186 12.75 22.08 -29.35
CA ASP A 186 12.16 22.21 -30.68
C ASP A 186 13.30 22.24 -31.70
N ILE A 187 13.59 21.07 -32.30
CA ILE A 187 14.77 20.87 -33.17
C ILE A 187 14.75 21.80 -34.39
N THR A 188 13.56 22.04 -34.94
CA THR A 188 13.36 22.82 -36.19
C THR A 188 12.91 24.24 -35.96
N GLY A 189 12.47 24.59 -34.73
CA GLY A 189 11.97 25.91 -34.37
C GLY A 189 10.53 26.21 -34.79
N ASP A 190 9.90 25.29 -35.51
CA ASP A 190 8.51 25.35 -35.98
C ASP A 190 7.59 24.31 -35.33
N ARG A 191 8.11 23.62 -34.28
CA ARG A 191 7.45 22.50 -33.56
C ARG A 191 7.14 21.30 -34.44
N LYS A 192 7.82 21.16 -35.56
CA LYS A 192 7.70 19.98 -36.42
C LYS A 192 8.33 18.76 -35.79
N TYR A 193 9.48 18.94 -35.12
CA TYR A 193 10.18 17.92 -34.35
C TYR A 193 10.54 18.46 -32.97
N VAL A 194 9.91 17.91 -31.92
CA VAL A 194 10.18 18.30 -30.55
C VAL A 194 10.70 17.07 -29.78
N LEU A 195 11.94 17.17 -29.31
CA LEU A 195 12.54 16.17 -28.43
C LEU A 195 12.43 16.67 -26.98
N ARG A 196 11.80 15.87 -26.12
CA ARG A 196 11.65 16.17 -24.70
C ARG A 196 12.01 14.97 -23.85
N GLY A 197 12.54 15.23 -22.67
CA GLY A 197 12.89 14.15 -21.76
C GLY A 197 13.28 14.66 -20.38
N GLY A 198 13.47 13.72 -19.48
CA GLY A 198 13.91 14.04 -18.15
C GLY A 198 14.28 12.78 -17.37
N THR A 199 15.06 13.01 -16.32
CA THR A 199 15.46 11.98 -15.38
C THR A 199 15.51 12.55 -13.97
N GLY A 200 15.23 11.71 -12.97
CA GLY A 200 15.28 12.15 -11.57
C GLY A 200 14.94 11.07 -10.57
N LEU A 201 15.29 11.34 -9.33
CA LEU A 201 14.90 10.54 -8.19
C LEU A 201 13.61 11.13 -7.56
N PHE A 202 12.65 10.27 -7.29
CA PHE A 202 11.39 10.63 -6.68
C PHE A 202 11.19 9.82 -5.41
N VAL A 203 10.97 10.50 -4.29
CA VAL A 203 10.64 9.87 -3.01
C VAL A 203 9.13 9.73 -2.92
N GLY A 204 8.67 8.50 -2.64
CA GLY A 204 7.27 8.18 -2.44
C GLY A 204 6.90 8.16 -0.96
N ARG A 205 5.67 7.74 -0.68
CA ARG A 205 5.16 7.51 0.67
C ARG A 205 4.73 6.07 0.83
N MET A 206 4.88 5.55 2.03
CA MET A 206 4.25 4.29 2.38
C MET A 206 2.77 4.51 2.70
N PRO A 207 1.93 3.49 2.47
CA PRO A 207 0.55 3.52 2.96
C PRO A 207 0.53 3.72 4.48
N PHE A 208 -0.19 4.75 4.97
CA PHE A 208 -0.29 4.98 6.42
C PHE A 208 -0.89 3.81 7.17
N VAL A 209 -1.73 3.00 6.52
CA VAL A 209 -2.31 1.80 7.10
C VAL A 209 -1.25 0.78 7.52
N TRP A 210 -0.13 0.69 6.82
CA TRP A 210 0.98 -0.19 7.21
C TRP A 210 1.69 0.32 8.46
N LEU A 211 1.95 1.62 8.53
CA LEU A 211 2.59 2.24 9.69
C LEU A 211 1.70 2.21 10.94
N ILE A 212 0.39 2.50 10.76
CA ILE A 212 -0.54 2.53 11.88
C ILE A 212 -0.86 1.12 12.41
N SER A 213 -0.63 0.07 11.60
CA SER A 213 -0.73 -1.33 12.06
C SER A 213 0.26 -1.63 13.19
N ALA A 214 1.41 -0.94 13.26
CA ALA A 214 2.32 -1.07 14.38
C ALA A 214 1.67 -0.64 15.71
N VAL A 215 0.79 0.35 15.69
CA VAL A 215 0.03 0.78 16.87
C VAL A 215 -1.12 -0.19 17.15
N GLY A 216 -1.91 -0.54 16.13
CA GLY A 216 -3.07 -1.42 16.27
C GLY A 216 -2.74 -2.84 16.73
N ASN A 217 -1.58 -3.35 16.29
CA ASN A 217 -1.17 -4.75 16.52
C ASN A 217 -0.11 -4.90 17.62
N SER A 218 0.05 -3.90 18.49
CA SER A 218 1.07 -3.92 19.57
C SER A 218 0.68 -4.71 20.81
N GLY A 219 -0.61 -5.07 20.97
CA GLY A 219 -1.14 -5.67 22.19
C GLY A 219 -1.30 -4.67 23.35
N VAL A 220 -0.94 -3.39 23.17
CA VAL A 220 -1.05 -2.35 24.21
C VAL A 220 -2.42 -1.72 24.21
N GLY A 221 -2.90 -1.25 23.07
CA GLY A 221 -4.17 -0.53 22.96
C GLY A 221 -5.39 -1.43 22.82
N GLN A 222 -5.23 -2.63 22.29
CA GLN A 222 -6.28 -3.61 22.09
C GLN A 222 -5.77 -5.04 22.17
N THR A 223 -6.67 -5.94 22.52
CA THR A 223 -6.42 -7.38 22.62
C THR A 223 -7.42 -8.13 21.74
N THR A 224 -6.96 -9.17 21.07
CA THR A 224 -7.80 -10.10 20.33
C THR A 224 -7.76 -11.45 21.00
N TYR A 225 -8.89 -11.90 21.53
CA TYR A 225 -9.09 -13.28 21.91
C TYR A 225 -9.40 -14.09 20.63
N TYR A 226 -8.65 -15.14 20.40
CA TYR A 226 -8.73 -15.87 19.12
C TYR A 226 -8.32 -17.32 19.28
N TYR A 227 -9.09 -18.22 18.68
CA TYR A 227 -8.69 -19.61 18.43
C TYR A 227 -9.29 -20.13 17.12
N THR A 228 -8.66 -21.16 16.55
CA THR A 228 -9.10 -21.86 15.32
C THR A 228 -9.35 -23.34 15.52
N ASP A 229 -9.21 -23.83 16.76
CA ASP A 229 -9.43 -25.22 17.15
C ASP A 229 -10.05 -25.22 18.53
N ALA A 230 -11.29 -25.69 18.61
CA ALA A 230 -12.03 -25.79 19.88
C ALA A 230 -11.35 -26.68 20.94
N ALA A 231 -10.53 -27.67 20.50
CA ALA A 231 -9.82 -28.56 21.42
C ALA A 231 -8.71 -27.85 22.20
N THR A 232 -8.11 -26.79 21.60
CA THR A 232 -7.03 -26.00 22.19
C THR A 232 -7.50 -24.71 22.87
N ALA A 233 -8.80 -24.41 22.80
CA ALA A 233 -9.38 -23.20 23.39
C ALA A 233 -9.34 -23.28 24.92
N GLN A 234 -8.75 -22.26 25.56
CA GLN A 234 -8.76 -22.11 27.02
C GLN A 234 -10.16 -21.76 27.55
N TYR A 235 -10.94 -21.07 26.75
CA TYR A 235 -12.33 -20.69 27.02
C TYR A 235 -13.19 -21.08 25.82
N LYS A 236 -14.36 -21.61 26.09
CA LYS A 236 -15.35 -22.07 25.11
C LYS A 236 -16.56 -21.14 25.15
N PRO A 237 -16.62 -20.13 24.25
CA PRO A 237 -17.69 -19.16 24.28
C PRO A 237 -19.01 -19.80 23.86
N HIS A 238 -20.09 -19.40 24.53
CA HIS A 238 -21.45 -19.56 24.05
C HIS A 238 -21.78 -18.51 23.00
N PHE A 239 -22.78 -18.79 22.19
CA PHE A 239 -23.26 -17.81 21.23
C PHE A 239 -24.03 -16.68 21.93
N HIS A 240 -23.64 -15.44 21.64
CA HIS A 240 -24.35 -14.24 22.07
C HIS A 240 -24.59 -13.33 20.87
N ALA A 241 -25.81 -12.75 20.81
CA ALA A 241 -26.25 -11.92 19.68
C ALA A 241 -25.65 -10.50 19.69
N ASN A 242 -24.92 -10.13 20.73
CA ASN A 242 -24.27 -8.83 20.82
C ASN A 242 -22.92 -8.90 21.51
N ARG A 243 -22.06 -7.95 21.16
CA ARG A 243 -20.67 -7.84 21.61
C ARG A 243 -20.52 -7.78 23.13
N ASP A 244 -21.38 -7.05 23.83
CA ASP A 244 -21.22 -6.80 25.26
C ASP A 244 -21.51 -8.09 26.06
N GLU A 245 -22.47 -8.89 25.62
CA GLU A 245 -22.73 -10.21 26.20
C GLU A 245 -21.59 -11.19 25.94
N ILE A 246 -20.99 -11.17 24.73
CA ILE A 246 -19.80 -11.96 24.42
C ILE A 246 -18.66 -11.61 25.38
N LEU A 247 -18.35 -10.34 25.58
CA LEU A 247 -17.27 -9.90 26.47
C LEU A 247 -17.58 -10.21 27.93
N LYS A 248 -18.84 -10.07 28.34
CA LYS A 248 -19.28 -10.44 29.69
C LYS A 248 -19.10 -11.92 29.97
N ASP A 249 -19.45 -12.77 29.03
CA ASP A 249 -19.27 -14.21 29.11
C ASP A 249 -17.77 -14.56 29.13
N LEU A 250 -17.00 -14.05 28.20
CA LEU A 250 -15.57 -14.31 28.07
C LEU A 250 -14.77 -13.95 29.33
N TYR A 251 -15.13 -12.86 30.01
CA TYR A 251 -14.39 -12.34 31.16
C TYR A 251 -15.16 -12.43 32.49
N GLY A 252 -16.25 -13.19 32.54
CA GLY A 252 -17.05 -13.36 33.78
C GLY A 252 -17.65 -12.06 34.30
N GLY A 253 -17.96 -11.11 33.42
CA GLY A 253 -18.48 -9.81 33.76
C GLY A 253 -17.47 -8.81 34.34
N GLN A 254 -16.18 -9.15 34.29
CA GLN A 254 -15.08 -8.27 34.72
C GLN A 254 -14.46 -7.53 33.57
N THR A 255 -13.92 -6.35 33.86
CA THR A 255 -13.13 -5.59 32.89
C THR A 255 -11.80 -6.31 32.59
N HIS A 256 -11.48 -6.50 31.34
CA HIS A 256 -10.18 -6.98 30.90
C HIS A 256 -9.38 -5.81 30.33
N SER A 257 -8.56 -5.18 31.17
CA SER A 257 -7.71 -4.03 30.84
C SER A 257 -6.24 -4.39 31.03
N LYS A 258 -5.76 -5.37 30.27
CA LYS A 258 -4.41 -5.90 30.39
C LYS A 258 -3.68 -5.82 29.07
N VAL A 259 -2.42 -5.33 29.10
CA VAL A 259 -1.51 -5.45 27.97
C VAL A 259 -1.16 -6.90 27.76
N GLU A 260 -1.39 -7.38 26.55
CA GLU A 260 -1.15 -8.77 26.18
C GLU A 260 -0.02 -8.88 25.16
N LEU A 261 0.63 -10.05 25.11
CA LEU A 261 1.57 -10.36 24.04
C LEU A 261 0.83 -10.36 22.69
N PRO A 262 1.18 -9.49 21.75
CA PRO A 262 0.53 -9.47 20.44
C PRO A 262 0.82 -10.77 19.67
N LYS A 263 -0.19 -11.30 18.98
CA LYS A 263 -0.04 -12.52 18.17
C LYS A 263 0.75 -12.27 16.89
N ASP A 264 0.40 -11.21 16.19
CA ASP A 264 0.89 -10.85 14.87
C ASP A 264 1.33 -9.36 14.86
N PRO A 265 2.35 -8.96 15.66
CA PRO A 265 2.78 -7.57 15.73
C PRO A 265 3.38 -7.11 14.41
N THR A 266 3.15 -5.85 14.11
CA THR A 266 3.82 -5.12 13.02
C THR A 266 4.91 -4.26 13.63
N ILE A 267 6.13 -4.43 13.14
CA ILE A 267 7.30 -3.67 13.58
C ILE A 267 7.82 -2.86 12.38
N ILE A 268 8.33 -1.68 12.65
CA ILE A 268 8.91 -0.81 11.62
C ILE A 268 10.41 -0.79 11.85
N ASP A 269 11.20 -1.08 10.81
CA ASP A 269 12.65 -1.02 10.91
C ASP A 269 13.09 0.41 11.26
N LYS A 270 13.97 0.55 12.27
CA LYS A 270 14.57 1.83 12.66
C LYS A 270 15.34 2.50 11.52
N ASP A 271 15.83 1.70 10.57
CA ASP A 271 16.59 2.15 9.42
C ASP A 271 15.77 2.31 8.15
N LEU A 272 14.45 2.12 8.24
CA LEU A 272 13.55 2.24 7.12
C LEU A 272 13.65 3.62 6.45
N LYS A 273 13.86 3.60 5.14
CA LYS A 273 13.84 4.77 4.26
C LYS A 273 12.54 4.80 3.48
N MET A 274 12.06 6.00 3.17
CA MET A 274 10.92 6.15 2.28
C MET A 274 11.20 5.50 0.91
N PRO A 275 10.22 4.81 0.32
CA PRO A 275 10.39 4.24 -1.00
C PRO A 275 10.77 5.33 -1.98
N SER A 276 11.74 5.06 -2.82
CA SER A 276 12.20 6.00 -3.84
C SER A 276 12.37 5.31 -5.18
N THR A 277 12.10 6.04 -6.26
CA THR A 277 12.12 5.54 -7.62
C THR A 277 12.88 6.51 -8.51
N TRP A 278 13.90 6.03 -9.18
CA TRP A 278 14.52 6.74 -10.29
C TRP A 278 13.65 6.57 -11.53
N LYS A 279 13.28 7.70 -12.17
CA LYS A 279 12.48 7.69 -13.39
C LYS A 279 13.23 8.44 -14.51
N THR A 280 13.18 7.89 -15.71
CA THR A 280 13.71 8.51 -16.92
C THR A 280 12.67 8.41 -18.02
N SER A 281 12.45 9.48 -18.77
CA SER A 281 11.58 9.49 -19.94
C SER A 281 12.28 10.21 -21.09
N LEU A 282 11.99 9.76 -22.31
CA LEU A 282 12.40 10.41 -23.55
C LEU A 282 11.26 10.30 -24.55
N ALA A 283 10.86 11.42 -25.14
CA ALA A 283 9.81 11.46 -26.15
C ALA A 283 10.19 12.32 -27.33
N LEU A 284 9.79 11.87 -28.51
CA LEU A 284 9.89 12.60 -29.77
C LEU A 284 8.49 12.83 -30.33
N ASP A 285 8.08 14.09 -30.38
CA ASP A 285 6.84 14.51 -31.01
C ASP A 285 7.15 15.01 -32.43
N MET A 286 6.38 14.54 -33.41
CA MET A 286 6.57 14.89 -34.83
C MET A 286 5.26 15.27 -35.47
N ARG A 287 5.26 16.36 -36.27
CA ARG A 287 4.18 16.70 -37.19
C ARG A 287 4.54 16.13 -38.57
N LEU A 288 3.88 15.05 -38.94
CA LEU A 288 4.03 14.37 -40.23
C LEU A 288 3.22 15.08 -41.34
N PRO A 289 3.50 14.82 -42.64
CA PRO A 289 2.70 15.33 -43.74
C PRO A 289 1.20 15.02 -43.56
N GLY A 290 0.34 15.97 -43.94
CA GLY A 290 -1.10 15.86 -43.77
C GLY A 290 -1.57 16.12 -42.33
N ASP A 291 -0.80 16.87 -41.54
CA ASP A 291 -1.12 17.30 -40.16
C ASP A 291 -1.39 16.10 -39.22
N VAL A 292 -0.71 15.00 -39.43
CA VAL A 292 -0.71 13.86 -38.53
C VAL A 292 0.32 14.10 -37.43
N ASN A 293 -0.10 14.11 -36.18
CA ASN A 293 0.81 14.15 -35.04
C ASN A 293 1.21 12.72 -34.66
N PHE A 294 2.52 12.48 -34.57
CA PHE A 294 3.09 11.23 -34.10
C PHE A 294 3.92 11.48 -32.85
N THR A 295 3.74 10.68 -31.82
CA THR A 295 4.54 10.70 -30.60
C THR A 295 5.14 9.32 -30.38
N LEU A 296 6.44 9.24 -30.17
CA LEU A 296 7.15 8.07 -29.67
C LEU A 296 7.72 8.39 -28.30
N GLU A 297 7.36 7.62 -27.28
CA GLU A 297 7.81 7.84 -25.90
C GLU A 297 8.33 6.55 -25.28
N GLY A 298 9.50 6.64 -24.62
CA GLY A 298 10.07 5.62 -23.78
C GLY A 298 10.13 6.08 -22.32
N ILE A 299 9.72 5.21 -21.40
CA ILE A 299 9.80 5.44 -19.95
C ILE A 299 10.57 4.26 -19.33
N TYR A 300 11.46 4.57 -18.40
CA TYR A 300 12.12 3.60 -17.55
C TYR A 300 12.06 4.07 -16.10
N SER A 301 11.73 3.17 -15.19
CA SER A 301 11.83 3.43 -13.75
C SER A 301 12.43 2.25 -13.00
N ARG A 302 13.13 2.57 -11.90
CA ARG A 302 13.75 1.60 -11.00
C ARG A 302 13.61 2.05 -9.56
N ASP A 303 13.15 1.13 -8.70
CA ASP A 303 13.03 1.40 -7.26
C ASP A 303 14.38 1.21 -6.56
N TYR A 304 14.71 2.16 -5.70
CA TYR A 304 15.96 2.15 -4.91
C TYR A 304 15.75 1.67 -3.48
N ASN A 305 14.64 2.02 -2.85
CA ASN A 305 14.29 1.60 -1.51
C ASN A 305 12.89 0.96 -1.51
N PRO A 306 12.68 -0.15 -2.23
CA PRO A 306 11.40 -0.84 -2.17
C PRO A 306 11.16 -1.29 -0.73
N VAL A 307 9.93 -1.16 -0.26
CA VAL A 307 9.53 -1.61 1.07
C VAL A 307 8.92 -3.00 0.93
N VAL A 308 9.39 -3.91 1.75
CA VAL A 308 8.88 -5.28 1.86
C VAL A 308 8.45 -5.57 3.30
N ILE A 309 7.74 -6.67 3.46
CA ILE A 309 7.33 -7.19 4.76
C ILE A 309 8.01 -8.54 4.92
N THR A 310 8.78 -8.72 5.99
CA THR A 310 9.37 -10.00 6.36
C THR A 310 8.75 -10.51 7.65
N ASN A 311 8.78 -11.83 7.86
CA ASN A 311 8.29 -12.45 9.09
C ASN A 311 9.47 -12.95 9.93
N ARG A 312 9.83 -12.21 10.98
CA ARG A 312 10.95 -12.50 11.87
C ARG A 312 10.68 -13.60 12.89
N GLY A 313 9.45 -14.12 12.93
CA GLY A 313 9.11 -15.33 13.71
C GLY A 313 9.71 -16.63 13.13
N TYR A 314 10.29 -16.56 11.92
CA TYR A 314 10.84 -17.70 11.20
C TYR A 314 12.26 -17.42 10.70
N GLU A 315 13.15 -18.39 10.89
CA GLU A 315 14.53 -18.34 10.40
C GLU A 315 14.79 -19.53 9.47
N LEU A 316 15.29 -19.24 8.26
CA LEU A 316 15.68 -20.26 7.29
C LEU A 316 16.82 -21.12 7.86
N GLN A 317 16.66 -22.45 7.80
CA GLN A 317 17.67 -23.40 8.23
C GLN A 317 18.51 -23.87 7.04
N GLU A 318 19.76 -24.25 7.29
CA GLU A 318 20.61 -24.91 6.29
C GLU A 318 20.07 -26.29 5.90
N ALA A 319 19.50 -27.00 6.88
CA ALA A 319 18.90 -28.33 6.66
C ALA A 319 17.68 -28.21 5.74
N LYS A 320 17.57 -29.14 4.81
CA LYS A 320 16.44 -29.26 3.88
C LYS A 320 15.62 -30.49 4.18
N LEU A 321 14.31 -30.40 3.98
CA LEU A 321 13.43 -31.57 3.97
C LEU A 321 13.44 -32.16 2.56
N THR A 322 13.98 -33.37 2.39
CA THR A 322 14.00 -34.08 1.11
C THR A 322 12.94 -35.18 1.14
N LEU A 323 11.86 -35.00 0.41
CA LEU A 323 10.77 -35.96 0.25
C LEU A 323 11.02 -36.90 -0.92
N SER A 324 11.70 -36.41 -1.96
CA SER A 324 12.20 -37.21 -3.09
C SER A 324 13.37 -36.46 -3.73
N PRO A 325 14.11 -37.04 -4.70
CA PRO A 325 15.20 -36.36 -5.40
C PRO A 325 14.78 -35.03 -6.07
N ASN A 326 13.48 -34.91 -6.41
CA ASN A 326 12.91 -33.75 -7.08
C ASN A 326 12.03 -32.89 -6.16
N ASP A 327 11.89 -33.25 -4.89
CA ASP A 327 11.10 -32.47 -3.91
C ASP A 327 11.96 -32.20 -2.66
N VAL A 328 12.70 -31.12 -2.73
CA VAL A 328 13.55 -30.61 -1.65
C VAL A 328 12.99 -29.28 -1.18
N ARG A 329 12.63 -29.21 0.09
CA ARG A 329 11.96 -28.04 0.68
C ARG A 329 12.80 -27.42 1.77
N ASP A 330 12.67 -26.10 1.91
CA ASP A 330 13.26 -25.35 3.01
C ASP A 330 12.62 -25.74 4.35
N THR A 331 13.45 -25.77 5.39
CA THR A 331 12.99 -25.90 6.77
C THR A 331 13.26 -24.59 7.52
N TYR A 332 12.44 -24.34 8.53
CA TYR A 332 12.48 -23.10 9.29
C TYR A 332 12.49 -23.38 10.78
N LYS A 333 13.36 -22.69 11.50
CA LYS A 333 13.25 -22.57 12.94
C LYS A 333 12.13 -21.59 13.27
N ILE A 334 11.28 -22.00 14.20
CA ILE A 334 10.11 -21.21 14.62
C ILE A 334 10.42 -20.64 16.01
N TYR A 335 10.29 -19.34 16.15
CA TYR A 335 10.51 -18.63 17.41
C TYR A 335 9.20 -18.42 18.18
N ASN A 336 9.30 -18.46 19.52
CA ASN A 336 8.22 -18.06 20.43
C ASN A 336 6.85 -18.72 20.11
N SER A 337 6.86 -20.06 19.93
CA SER A 337 5.67 -20.88 19.67
C SER A 337 4.88 -20.48 18.43
N GLY A 338 5.58 -20.05 17.37
CA GLY A 338 4.97 -19.70 16.08
C GLY A 338 4.39 -18.28 16.02
N ARG A 339 4.90 -17.38 16.85
CA ARG A 339 4.52 -15.98 16.82
C ARG A 339 5.06 -15.33 15.57
N ASN A 340 4.18 -14.78 14.76
CA ASN A 340 4.59 -13.94 13.63
C ASN A 340 5.13 -12.60 14.13
N VAL A 341 6.14 -12.05 13.46
CA VAL A 341 6.63 -10.69 13.66
C VAL A 341 6.83 -10.09 12.28
N TYR A 342 5.89 -9.28 11.85
CA TYR A 342 5.94 -8.63 10.55
C TYR A 342 6.77 -7.36 10.62
N LEU A 343 7.96 -7.40 10.01
CA LEU A 343 8.88 -6.27 9.94
C LEU A 343 8.72 -5.55 8.59
N LEU A 344 8.41 -4.26 8.63
CA LEU A 344 8.49 -3.35 7.48
C LEU A 344 9.93 -2.91 7.31
N GLU A 345 10.57 -3.27 6.21
CA GLU A 345 11.97 -2.93 5.92
C GLU A 345 12.21 -2.64 4.44
N ASN A 346 13.35 -2.05 4.12
CA ASN A 346 13.75 -1.85 2.73
C ASN A 346 14.46 -3.09 2.18
N TRP A 347 14.16 -3.44 0.92
CA TRP A 347 14.82 -4.54 0.23
C TRP A 347 15.97 -4.07 -0.64
N LYS A 348 16.99 -4.93 -0.82
CA LYS A 348 18.24 -4.57 -1.52
C LYS A 348 18.12 -4.56 -3.05
N LYS A 349 17.24 -5.38 -3.62
CA LYS A 349 17.06 -5.51 -5.08
C LYS A 349 15.93 -4.58 -5.53
N GLY A 350 16.18 -3.71 -6.52
CA GLY A 350 15.18 -2.77 -7.02
C GLY A 350 14.19 -3.40 -8.00
N ALA A 351 12.91 -3.16 -7.81
CA ALA A 351 11.87 -3.38 -8.81
C ALA A 351 12.07 -2.42 -10.00
N TYR A 352 11.49 -2.73 -11.15
CA TYR A 352 11.62 -1.89 -12.34
C TYR A 352 10.36 -1.92 -13.21
N TYR A 353 10.21 -0.85 -13.97
CA TYR A 353 9.19 -0.71 -15.01
C TYR A 353 9.82 -0.08 -16.25
N TYR A 354 9.44 -0.54 -17.44
CA TYR A 354 9.66 0.21 -18.67
C TYR A 354 8.43 0.14 -19.57
N SER A 355 8.29 1.16 -20.41
CA SER A 355 7.31 1.17 -21.48
C SER A 355 7.86 1.90 -22.72
N ILE A 356 7.39 1.46 -23.89
CA ILE A 356 7.55 2.16 -25.16
C ILE A 356 6.16 2.33 -25.75
N SER A 357 5.79 3.59 -26.03
CA SER A 357 4.49 3.95 -26.58
C SER A 357 4.66 4.68 -27.90
N ALA A 358 3.85 4.31 -28.90
CA ALA A 358 3.74 5.02 -30.16
C ALA A 358 2.28 5.47 -30.34
N GLN A 359 2.07 6.76 -30.61
CA GLN A 359 0.74 7.35 -30.81
C GLN A 359 0.67 8.12 -32.12
N LEU A 360 -0.41 7.92 -32.86
CA LEU A 360 -0.80 8.70 -34.01
C LEU A 360 -2.11 9.43 -33.71
N ARG A 361 -2.19 10.74 -34.04
CA ARG A 361 -3.39 11.55 -33.89
C ARG A 361 -3.58 12.43 -35.12
N LYS A 362 -4.82 12.50 -35.60
CA LYS A 362 -5.21 13.45 -36.66
C LYS A 362 -6.57 14.05 -36.36
N ASN A 363 -6.61 15.37 -36.44
CA ASN A 363 -7.84 16.16 -36.42
C ASN A 363 -8.12 16.63 -37.83
N PHE A 364 -9.36 16.46 -38.28
CA PHE A 364 -9.83 16.91 -39.61
C PHE A 364 -10.71 18.12 -39.44
N ASP A 365 -10.62 19.07 -40.34
CA ASP A 365 -11.39 20.33 -40.28
C ASP A 365 -12.91 20.16 -40.32
N PHE A 366 -13.39 19.03 -40.88
CA PHE A 366 -14.81 18.68 -40.89
C PHE A 366 -15.35 18.08 -39.57
N GLY A 367 -14.51 18.04 -38.53
CA GLY A 367 -14.89 17.64 -37.16
C GLY A 367 -14.62 16.17 -36.79
N LEU A 368 -13.91 15.41 -37.63
CA LEU A 368 -13.44 14.06 -37.31
C LEU A 368 -12.10 14.15 -36.54
N ASP A 369 -12.00 13.41 -35.43
CA ASP A 369 -10.77 13.22 -34.63
C ASP A 369 -10.45 11.72 -34.59
N LEU A 370 -9.23 11.36 -34.95
CA LEU A 370 -8.73 9.98 -34.91
C LEU A 370 -7.49 9.91 -34.02
N SER A 371 -7.45 8.94 -33.13
CA SER A 371 -6.27 8.62 -32.35
C SER A 371 -6.06 7.11 -32.28
N PHE A 372 -4.81 6.70 -32.42
CA PHE A 372 -4.37 5.32 -32.24
C PHE A 372 -3.08 5.32 -31.42
N ALA A 373 -3.03 4.49 -30.39
CA ALA A 373 -1.84 4.29 -29.57
C ALA A 373 -1.58 2.81 -29.33
N TYR A 374 -0.32 2.43 -29.38
CA TYR A 374 0.18 1.14 -28.95
C TYR A 374 1.24 1.35 -27.87
N THR A 375 1.15 0.56 -26.79
CA THR A 375 2.11 0.58 -25.71
C THR A 375 2.56 -0.85 -25.42
N HIS A 376 3.88 -1.07 -25.43
CA HIS A 376 4.51 -2.25 -24.86
C HIS A 376 5.14 -1.90 -23.52
N SER A 377 4.91 -2.72 -22.49
CA SER A 377 5.41 -2.45 -21.14
C SER A 377 5.85 -3.73 -20.43
N LYS A 378 6.75 -3.58 -19.48
CA LYS A 378 7.14 -4.64 -18.54
C LYS A 378 7.30 -4.04 -17.14
N SER A 379 6.71 -4.70 -16.15
CA SER A 379 6.87 -4.37 -14.74
C SER A 379 7.27 -5.60 -13.96
N ARG A 380 8.21 -5.43 -13.04
CA ARG A 380 8.58 -6.42 -12.05
C ARG A 380 8.66 -5.77 -10.69
N SER A 381 7.96 -6.36 -9.72
CA SER A 381 7.90 -5.89 -8.35
C SER A 381 7.98 -7.05 -7.35
N TYR A 382 8.21 -6.74 -6.08
CA TYR A 382 8.22 -7.74 -4.99
C TYR A 382 6.82 -8.02 -4.46
N SER A 383 5.86 -7.16 -4.78
CA SER A 383 4.49 -7.24 -4.31
C SER A 383 3.59 -6.47 -5.27
N ASP A 384 2.33 -6.85 -5.34
CA ASP A 384 1.30 -6.11 -6.09
C ASP A 384 0.95 -4.76 -5.47
N GLY A 385 1.46 -4.47 -4.27
CA GLY A 385 1.07 -3.28 -3.51
C GLY A 385 -0.38 -3.27 -3.05
N ILE A 386 -1.08 -4.40 -3.22
CA ILE A 386 -2.46 -4.59 -2.81
C ILE A 386 -2.47 -5.11 -1.37
N GLY A 387 -3.47 -4.74 -0.62
CA GLY A 387 -3.67 -5.18 0.75
C GLY A 387 -3.54 -4.04 1.74
N ASP A 388 -4.62 -3.84 2.47
CA ASP A 388 -4.71 -2.80 3.49
C ASP A 388 -3.95 -3.15 4.76
N GLN A 389 -3.92 -4.44 5.11
CA GLN A 389 -3.28 -4.94 6.31
C GLN A 389 -1.91 -5.52 5.99
N VAL A 390 -0.95 -5.28 6.88
CA VAL A 390 0.41 -5.84 6.76
C VAL A 390 0.38 -7.36 6.63
N THR A 391 -0.45 -8.03 7.43
CA THR A 391 -0.62 -9.49 7.38
C THR A 391 -1.14 -9.96 6.02
N SER A 392 -2.14 -9.27 5.45
CA SER A 392 -2.67 -9.60 4.12
C SER A 392 -1.64 -9.35 3.02
N ALA A 393 -0.96 -8.21 3.07
CA ALA A 393 0.09 -7.87 2.11
C ALA A 393 1.23 -8.91 2.13
N TYR A 394 1.61 -9.40 3.31
CA TYR A 394 2.62 -10.45 3.44
C TYR A 394 2.12 -11.80 2.88
N LYS A 395 0.91 -12.25 3.27
CA LYS A 395 0.42 -13.59 2.94
C LYS A 395 -0.04 -13.76 1.50
N THR A 396 -0.59 -12.72 0.88
CA THR A 396 -1.28 -12.84 -0.40
C THR A 396 -0.61 -12.09 -1.54
N ASN A 397 0.18 -11.05 -1.25
CA ASN A 397 0.64 -10.10 -2.26
C ASN A 397 2.17 -10.03 -2.37
N THR A 398 2.90 -10.84 -1.60
CA THR A 398 4.36 -10.90 -1.66
C THR A 398 4.79 -12.10 -2.49
N TYR A 399 5.67 -11.88 -3.46
CA TYR A 399 6.26 -12.96 -4.26
C TYR A 399 7.39 -13.61 -3.48
N SER A 400 7.18 -14.82 -2.99
CA SER A 400 8.12 -15.58 -2.15
C SER A 400 8.16 -17.06 -2.55
N VAL A 401 8.41 -17.33 -3.84
CA VAL A 401 8.38 -18.67 -4.43
C VAL A 401 9.47 -19.56 -3.82
N ASN A 402 10.59 -18.99 -3.39
CA ASN A 402 11.75 -19.70 -2.84
C ASN A 402 11.76 -19.76 -1.31
N GLY A 403 10.65 -19.42 -0.66
CA GLY A 403 10.50 -19.57 0.77
C GLY A 403 10.09 -18.31 1.52
N ILE A 404 9.86 -18.46 2.81
CA ILE A 404 9.49 -17.37 3.72
C ILE A 404 10.63 -16.33 3.73
N ASN A 405 10.31 -15.07 3.58
CA ASN A 405 11.23 -13.92 3.56
C ASN A 405 12.16 -13.85 2.33
N GLU A 406 12.04 -14.77 1.38
CA GLU A 406 12.81 -14.75 0.14
C GLU A 406 12.01 -14.00 -0.94
N HIS A 407 12.14 -12.66 -0.93
CA HIS A 407 11.40 -11.81 -1.87
C HIS A 407 12.00 -11.83 -3.25
N GLU A 408 11.20 -12.13 -4.26
CA GLU A 408 11.57 -12.15 -5.66
C GLU A 408 10.73 -11.19 -6.51
N LEU A 409 11.27 -10.86 -7.69
CA LEU A 409 10.58 -10.02 -8.66
C LEU A 409 9.58 -10.85 -9.47
N GLY A 410 8.31 -10.62 -9.24
CA GLY A 410 7.20 -11.17 -10.02
C GLY A 410 6.56 -10.15 -10.96
N TYR A 411 5.68 -10.60 -11.84
CA TYR A 411 4.75 -9.71 -12.56
C TYR A 411 3.64 -9.28 -11.59
N GLY A 412 3.29 -8.01 -11.59
CA GLY A 412 2.13 -7.53 -10.84
C GLY A 412 0.82 -7.95 -11.50
N THR A 413 -0.22 -8.08 -10.71
CA THR A 413 -1.58 -8.49 -11.16
C THR A 413 -2.16 -7.58 -12.25
N TYR A 414 -1.78 -6.30 -12.25
CA TYR A 414 -2.31 -5.30 -13.19
C TYR A 414 -1.36 -5.00 -14.37
N VAL A 415 -0.36 -5.85 -14.60
CA VAL A 415 0.54 -5.68 -15.74
C VAL A 415 -0.18 -6.08 -17.02
N ALA A 416 -0.31 -5.12 -17.95
CA ALA A 416 -0.74 -5.34 -19.31
C ALA A 416 0.46 -5.11 -20.25
N PRO A 417 1.19 -6.17 -20.65
CA PRO A 417 2.39 -6.01 -21.46
C PRO A 417 2.15 -5.29 -22.78
N ASP A 418 1.05 -5.58 -23.42
CA ASP A 418 0.69 -4.99 -24.70
C ASP A 418 -0.71 -4.37 -24.61
N ARG A 419 -0.82 -3.08 -24.99
CA ARG A 419 -2.07 -2.35 -24.96
C ARG A 419 -2.25 -1.56 -26.26
N ILE A 420 -3.42 -1.68 -26.85
CA ILE A 420 -3.91 -0.87 -27.97
C ILE A 420 -5.03 0.02 -27.48
N LEU A 421 -4.97 1.29 -27.83
CA LEU A 421 -6.03 2.25 -27.59
C LEU A 421 -6.34 2.97 -28.90
N ALA A 422 -7.61 2.98 -29.32
CA ALA A 422 -8.05 3.71 -30.50
C ALA A 422 -9.30 4.52 -30.19
N THR A 423 -9.34 5.75 -30.65
CA THR A 423 -10.52 6.63 -30.54
C THR A 423 -10.91 7.19 -31.89
N ILE A 424 -12.22 7.24 -32.12
CA ILE A 424 -12.84 7.92 -33.26
C ILE A 424 -13.87 8.87 -32.66
N GLY A 425 -13.68 10.17 -32.87
CA GLY A 425 -14.60 11.21 -32.43
C GLY A 425 -15.11 11.99 -33.64
N TYR A 426 -16.38 12.32 -33.64
CA TYR A 426 -16.95 13.22 -34.65
C TYR A 426 -17.80 14.27 -33.96
N LYS A 427 -17.51 15.56 -34.22
CA LYS A 427 -18.27 16.71 -33.73
C LYS A 427 -18.80 17.48 -34.91
N LYS A 428 -20.11 17.77 -34.91
CA LYS A 428 -20.75 18.62 -35.89
C LYS A 428 -21.52 19.75 -35.18
N GLU A 429 -21.24 20.97 -35.58
CA GLU A 429 -21.98 22.17 -35.15
C GLU A 429 -23.01 22.53 -36.18
N TYR A 430 -24.22 22.90 -35.75
CA TYR A 430 -25.34 23.27 -36.60
C TYR A 430 -26.28 24.28 -35.90
N GLY A 431 -27.05 25.00 -36.69
CA GLY A 431 -28.07 25.89 -36.17
C GLY A 431 -27.55 27.04 -35.26
N LYS A 432 -26.29 27.46 -35.39
CA LYS A 432 -25.59 28.50 -34.61
C LYS A 432 -25.41 28.24 -33.12
N HIS A 433 -26.25 27.38 -32.51
CA HIS A 433 -26.27 27.16 -31.06
C HIS A 433 -26.22 25.69 -30.65
N PHE A 434 -26.17 24.78 -31.60
CA PHE A 434 -26.21 23.32 -31.32
C PHE A 434 -24.94 22.65 -31.84
N ALA A 435 -24.47 21.64 -31.07
CA ALA A 435 -23.43 20.74 -31.48
C ALA A 435 -23.78 19.32 -31.07
N THR A 436 -23.51 18.34 -31.92
CA THR A 436 -23.57 16.91 -31.58
C THR A 436 -22.17 16.35 -31.65
N SER A 437 -21.78 15.62 -30.60
CA SER A 437 -20.52 14.86 -30.55
C SER A 437 -20.81 13.40 -30.32
N VAL A 438 -20.18 12.54 -31.12
CA VAL A 438 -20.21 11.09 -30.98
C VAL A 438 -18.78 10.62 -30.89
N SER A 439 -18.46 9.75 -29.94
CA SER A 439 -17.14 9.16 -29.83
C SER A 439 -17.22 7.66 -29.58
N LEU A 440 -16.28 6.93 -30.18
CA LEU A 440 -16.08 5.51 -29.98
C LEU A 440 -14.66 5.29 -29.43
N LEU A 441 -14.55 4.52 -28.37
CA LEU A 441 -13.29 4.10 -27.78
C LEU A 441 -13.16 2.58 -27.94
N TYR A 442 -12.01 2.17 -28.45
CA TYR A 442 -11.58 0.77 -28.44
C TYR A 442 -10.36 0.61 -27.53
N GLU A 443 -10.39 -0.34 -26.64
CA GLU A 443 -9.26 -0.75 -25.82
C GLU A 443 -9.06 -2.26 -25.95
N GLY A 444 -7.84 -2.66 -26.29
CA GLY A 444 -7.39 -4.05 -26.29
C GLY A 444 -6.12 -4.16 -25.43
N MET A 445 -6.07 -5.17 -24.55
CA MET A 445 -4.89 -5.42 -23.72
C MET A 445 -4.64 -6.92 -23.57
N GLN A 446 -3.38 -7.27 -23.47
CA GLN A 446 -2.95 -8.61 -23.06
C GLN A 446 -2.77 -8.59 -21.54
N MET A 447 -3.44 -9.54 -20.87
CA MET A 447 -3.26 -9.77 -19.42
C MET A 447 -2.42 -11.02 -19.18
#